data_1a860641f9841b3ab55ef245ecd98f15
#
_entry.id   1a860641f9841b3ab55ef245ecd98f15
#
_cell.length_a   1.000
_cell.length_b   1.000
_cell.length_c   1.000
_cell.angle_alpha   90.00
_cell.angle_beta   90.00
_cell.angle_gamma   90.00
#
_symmetry.space_group_name_H-M   'P 1'
#
loop_
_entity.id
_entity.type
_entity.pdbx_description
1 polymer ?
#
loop_
_entity_poly.entity_id
_entity_poly.type
_entity_poly.pdbx_seq_one_letter_code
_entity_poly.pdbx_strand_id
1 'polypeptide(L)'
;YDGIVSDVGEIAKIVHRAGLPLIVDEAHGAHFRYSEIFPQSALELGADVVIQSVHKTLPSLTQTAVLHMKCNRPDGSAYMDMEAVERYLHIVQSSSPSYVLMASIENGIFQMEQLRRKDGMRKFADSLLEMRESLSAMKNLRLVGRELKGRYGIFDLDPSKVVISTESRPSCY
;
A
#
# COMPACT_ATOMS: atom_id res chain seq x y z
N TYR A 1 1.12 -3.29 9.01
CA TYR A 1 1.74 -2.34 9.93
C TYR A 1 3.27 -2.37 9.83
N ASP A 2 3.86 -3.55 9.88
CA ASP A 2 5.31 -3.75 9.91
C ASP A 2 5.98 -3.61 8.53
N GLY A 3 5.18 -3.37 7.50
CA GLY A 3 5.66 -3.19 6.13
C GLY A 3 5.97 -4.49 5.40
N ILE A 4 5.55 -5.64 5.91
CA ILE A 4 5.70 -6.93 5.23
C ILE A 4 4.73 -6.98 4.05
N VAL A 5 5.23 -7.41 2.89
CA VAL A 5 4.49 -7.48 1.63
C VAL A 5 4.48 -8.92 1.13
N SER A 6 3.31 -9.38 0.71
CA SER A 6 3.10 -10.71 0.12
C SER A 6 3.40 -10.71 -1.38
N ASP A 7 3.69 -11.89 -1.95
CA ASP A 7 3.82 -12.08 -3.38
C ASP A 7 2.43 -12.06 -4.05
N VAL A 8 1.90 -10.85 -4.20
CA VAL A 8 0.57 -10.64 -4.79
C VAL A 8 0.53 -11.14 -6.24
N GLY A 9 1.63 -11.04 -6.98
CA GLY A 9 1.70 -11.49 -8.37
C GLY A 9 1.52 -13.00 -8.51
N GLU A 10 2.18 -13.81 -7.68
CA GLU A 10 1.99 -15.26 -7.71
C GLU A 10 0.62 -15.66 -7.13
N ILE A 11 0.15 -14.97 -6.09
CA ILE A 11 -1.19 -15.18 -5.54
C ILE A 11 -2.24 -14.92 -6.61
N ALA A 12 -2.15 -13.83 -7.37
CA ALA A 12 -3.08 -13.50 -8.45
C ALA A 12 -3.12 -14.59 -9.52
N LYS A 13 -1.98 -15.13 -9.94
CA LYS A 13 -1.91 -16.22 -10.92
C LYS A 13 -2.63 -17.48 -10.43
N ILE A 14 -2.48 -17.81 -9.14
CA ILE A 14 -3.11 -18.99 -8.54
C ILE A 14 -4.63 -18.80 -8.48
N VAL A 15 -5.08 -17.65 -7.97
CA VAL A 15 -6.50 -17.31 -7.79
C VAL A 15 -7.22 -17.25 -9.14
N HIS A 16 -6.60 -16.61 -10.14
CA HIS A 16 -7.18 -16.49 -11.49
C HIS A 16 -7.26 -17.83 -12.23
N ARG A 17 -6.30 -18.76 -12.01
CA ARG A 17 -6.41 -20.14 -12.55
C ARG A 17 -7.63 -20.88 -11.98
N ALA A 18 -8.04 -20.55 -10.78
CA ALA A 18 -9.26 -21.09 -10.18
C ALA A 18 -10.55 -20.35 -10.62
N GLY A 19 -10.43 -19.36 -11.52
CA GLY A 19 -11.57 -18.55 -12.00
C GLY A 19 -12.11 -17.56 -10.95
N LEU A 20 -11.37 -17.28 -9.89
CA LEU A 20 -11.79 -16.41 -8.79
C LEU A 20 -11.17 -15.01 -8.90
N PRO A 21 -11.85 -13.95 -8.43
CA PRO A 21 -11.26 -12.62 -8.29
C PRO A 21 -10.35 -12.56 -7.07
N LEU A 22 -9.32 -11.69 -7.13
CA LEU A 22 -8.42 -11.39 -6.02
C LEU A 22 -8.74 -10.01 -5.43
N ILE A 23 -9.11 -9.97 -4.16
CA ILE A 23 -9.29 -8.74 -3.39
C ILE A 23 -8.06 -8.57 -2.49
N VAL A 24 -7.44 -7.39 -2.53
CA VAL A 24 -6.26 -7.06 -1.71
C VAL A 24 -6.54 -5.85 -0.83
N ASP A 25 -6.37 -6.01 0.47
CA ASP A 25 -6.28 -4.88 1.40
C ASP A 25 -4.85 -4.32 1.37
N GLU A 26 -4.69 -3.23 0.63
CA GLU A 26 -3.45 -2.46 0.51
C GLU A 26 -3.58 -1.12 1.25
N ALA A 27 -4.29 -1.11 2.39
CA ALA A 27 -4.57 0.13 3.14
C ALA A 27 -3.31 0.93 3.51
N HIS A 28 -2.15 0.28 3.65
CA HIS A 28 -0.87 0.93 3.95
C HIS A 28 0.02 1.16 2.72
N GLY A 29 -0.44 0.86 1.51
CA GLY A 29 0.37 0.91 0.29
C GLY A 29 -0.04 1.96 -0.75
N ALA A 30 -0.88 2.95 -0.41
CA ALA A 30 -1.31 3.97 -1.37
C ALA A 30 -0.14 4.78 -1.99
N HIS A 31 1.02 4.79 -1.35
CA HIS A 31 2.23 5.46 -1.83
C HIS A 31 3.10 4.61 -2.77
N PHE A 32 2.85 3.33 -2.92
CA PHE A 32 3.73 2.41 -3.66
C PHE A 32 4.02 2.84 -5.10
N ARG A 33 3.02 3.33 -5.80
CA ARG A 33 3.16 3.77 -7.20
C ARG A 33 4.03 5.02 -7.42
N TYR A 34 4.44 5.72 -6.37
CA TYR A 34 5.11 7.02 -6.51
C TYR A 34 6.64 6.96 -6.51
N SER A 35 7.25 5.82 -6.18
CA SER A 35 8.70 5.62 -6.26
C SER A 35 9.07 4.14 -6.40
N GLU A 36 10.11 3.86 -7.16
CA GLU A 36 10.64 2.50 -7.41
C GLU A 36 11.30 1.85 -6.18
N ILE A 37 11.59 2.61 -5.13
CA ILE A 37 12.12 2.03 -3.88
C ILE A 37 11.06 1.26 -3.10
N PHE A 38 9.78 1.54 -3.36
CA PHE A 38 8.65 0.87 -2.72
C PHE A 38 8.30 -0.44 -3.46
N PRO A 39 7.59 -1.36 -2.79
CA PRO A 39 7.00 -2.50 -3.46
C PRO A 39 6.05 -2.08 -4.57
N GLN A 40 5.84 -2.95 -5.56
CA GLN A 40 4.80 -2.72 -6.57
C GLN A 40 3.42 -2.81 -5.93
N SER A 41 2.51 -1.95 -6.39
CA SER A 41 1.12 -1.98 -5.95
C SER A 41 0.40 -3.25 -6.42
N ALA A 42 -0.50 -3.75 -5.59
CA ALA A 42 -1.38 -4.86 -5.95
C ALA A 42 -2.17 -4.62 -7.25
N LEU A 43 -2.46 -3.35 -7.58
CA LEU A 43 -3.07 -2.96 -8.85
C LEU A 43 -2.23 -3.37 -10.07
N GLU A 44 -0.91 -3.23 -9.96
CA GLU A 44 0.05 -3.56 -11.04
C GLU A 44 0.32 -5.07 -11.08
N LEU A 45 0.22 -5.74 -9.93
CA LEU A 45 0.49 -7.17 -9.76
C LEU A 45 -0.70 -8.09 -10.07
N GLY A 46 -1.82 -7.52 -10.50
CA GLY A 46 -2.93 -8.30 -11.02
C GLY A 46 -4.12 -8.48 -10.07
N ALA A 47 -4.16 -7.79 -8.94
CA ALA A 47 -5.36 -7.78 -8.11
C ALA A 47 -6.56 -7.18 -8.86
N ASP A 48 -7.76 -7.68 -8.60
CA ASP A 48 -9.00 -7.24 -9.25
C ASP A 48 -9.68 -6.13 -8.47
N VAL A 49 -9.57 -6.18 -7.15
CA VAL A 49 -10.04 -5.15 -6.23
C VAL A 49 -8.94 -4.83 -5.24
N VAL A 50 -8.67 -3.54 -5.06
CA VAL A 50 -7.66 -3.06 -4.11
C VAL A 50 -8.23 -1.95 -3.27
N ILE A 51 -8.05 -2.06 -1.95
CA ILE A 51 -8.48 -1.06 -0.97
C ILE A 51 -7.24 -0.31 -0.49
N GLN A 52 -7.22 1.02 -0.66
CA GLN A 52 -6.15 1.88 -0.19
C GLN A 52 -6.67 2.96 0.74
N SER A 53 -6.11 3.06 1.96
CA SER A 53 -6.37 4.18 2.86
C SER A 53 -5.45 5.35 2.50
N VAL A 54 -6.01 6.35 1.84
CA VAL A 54 -5.24 7.50 1.34
C VAL A 54 -4.60 8.27 2.50
N HIS A 55 -5.35 8.45 3.59
CA HIS A 55 -4.90 9.18 4.77
C HIS A 55 -3.74 8.56 5.54
N LYS A 56 -3.42 7.27 5.32
CA LYS A 56 -2.34 6.60 6.07
C LYS A 56 -0.96 6.92 5.52
N THR A 57 -0.85 7.13 4.23
CA THR A 57 0.45 7.24 3.56
C THR A 57 0.55 8.40 2.56
N LEU A 58 -0.56 9.07 2.25
CA LEU A 58 -0.60 10.27 1.40
C LEU A 58 -1.13 11.47 2.18
N PRO A 59 -0.87 12.71 1.73
CA PRO A 59 -1.32 13.93 2.41
C PRO A 59 -2.82 14.16 2.22
N SER A 60 -3.64 13.40 2.95
CA SER A 60 -5.10 13.48 2.92
C SER A 60 -5.68 13.41 4.33
N LEU A 61 -6.87 13.95 4.53
CA LEU A 61 -7.56 13.97 5.82
C LEU A 61 -7.90 12.54 6.27
N THR A 62 -7.90 12.34 7.57
CA THR A 62 -8.29 11.05 8.21
C THR A 62 -9.64 10.57 7.69
N GLN A 63 -9.79 9.25 7.59
CA GLN A 63 -10.94 8.50 7.03
C GLN A 63 -11.01 8.46 5.50
N THR A 64 -10.11 9.11 4.77
CA THR A 64 -10.10 9.01 3.30
C THR A 64 -9.56 7.67 2.84
N ALA A 65 -10.28 7.02 1.95
CA ALA A 65 -9.90 5.75 1.33
C ALA A 65 -10.42 5.68 -0.10
N VAL A 66 -9.82 4.81 -0.90
CA VAL A 66 -10.23 4.53 -2.29
C VAL A 66 -10.35 3.03 -2.48
N LEU A 67 -11.43 2.61 -3.12
CA LEU A 67 -11.63 1.28 -3.65
C LEU A 67 -11.35 1.32 -5.16
N HIS A 68 -10.36 0.55 -5.59
CA HIS A 68 -10.05 0.36 -7.00
C HIS A 68 -10.64 -0.96 -7.48
N MET A 69 -11.23 -0.98 -8.67
CA MET A 69 -11.79 -2.17 -9.27
C MET A 69 -11.37 -2.28 -10.73
N LYS A 70 -10.99 -3.49 -11.16
CA LYS A 70 -10.84 -3.83 -12.57
C LYS A 70 -12.20 -4.14 -13.17
N CYS A 71 -12.60 -3.37 -14.17
CA CYS A 71 -13.93 -3.53 -14.78
C CYS A 71 -14.01 -4.73 -15.71
N ASN A 72 -12.94 -5.05 -16.47
CA ASN A 72 -12.98 -6.10 -17.49
C ASN A 72 -11.69 -6.93 -17.54
N ARG A 73 -11.85 -8.20 -17.88
CA ARG A 73 -10.77 -9.10 -18.30
C ARG A 73 -10.30 -8.75 -19.71
N PRO A 74 -9.10 -9.21 -20.13
CA PRO A 74 -8.64 -9.04 -21.50
C PRO A 74 -9.58 -9.64 -22.58
N ASP A 75 -10.36 -10.64 -22.22
CA ASP A 75 -11.39 -11.28 -23.09
C ASP A 75 -12.72 -10.52 -23.10
N GLY A 76 -12.83 -9.41 -22.38
CA GLY A 76 -14.05 -8.60 -22.26
C GLY A 76 -15.04 -9.06 -21.21
N SER A 77 -14.82 -10.21 -20.55
CA SER A 77 -15.65 -10.65 -19.43
C SER A 77 -15.36 -9.83 -18.16
N ALA A 78 -16.33 -9.73 -17.25
CA ALA A 78 -16.13 -9.04 -15.99
C ALA A 78 -15.35 -9.91 -14.99
N TYR A 79 -14.42 -9.29 -14.24
CA TYR A 79 -13.76 -9.94 -13.11
C TYR A 79 -14.70 -10.12 -11.92
N MET A 80 -15.53 -9.11 -11.70
CA MET A 80 -16.52 -9.10 -10.63
C MET A 80 -17.82 -8.45 -11.12
N ASP A 81 -18.91 -8.81 -10.48
CA ASP A 81 -20.18 -8.13 -10.65
C ASP A 81 -20.10 -6.74 -9.96
N MET A 82 -19.95 -5.70 -10.77
CA MET A 82 -19.88 -4.31 -10.34
C MET A 82 -21.13 -3.89 -9.59
N GLU A 83 -22.31 -4.28 -10.08
CA GLU A 83 -23.60 -3.94 -9.46
C GLU A 83 -23.73 -4.58 -8.07
N ALA A 84 -23.21 -5.80 -7.90
CA ALA A 84 -23.18 -6.43 -6.59
C ALA A 84 -22.29 -5.68 -5.61
N VAL A 85 -21.09 -5.24 -6.04
CA VAL A 85 -20.19 -4.45 -5.17
C VAL A 85 -20.82 -3.11 -4.81
N GLU A 86 -21.38 -2.39 -5.77
CA GLU A 86 -22.09 -1.13 -5.51
C GLU A 86 -23.25 -1.33 -4.52
N ARG A 87 -24.04 -2.37 -4.69
CA ARG A 87 -25.14 -2.69 -3.78
C ARG A 87 -24.66 -2.91 -2.34
N TYR A 88 -23.54 -3.62 -2.14
CA TYR A 88 -22.97 -3.82 -0.81
C TYR A 88 -22.37 -2.54 -0.24
N LEU A 89 -21.73 -1.71 -1.05
CA LEU A 89 -21.25 -0.39 -0.62
C LEU A 89 -22.42 0.49 -0.17
N HIS A 90 -23.53 0.50 -0.89
CA HIS A 90 -24.74 1.26 -0.53
C HIS A 90 -25.32 0.88 0.84
N ILE A 91 -25.11 -0.37 1.30
CA ILE A 91 -25.58 -0.82 2.63
C ILE A 91 -24.79 -0.18 3.75
N VAL A 92 -23.49 0.07 3.54
CA VAL A 92 -22.55 0.51 4.60
C VAL A 92 -22.13 1.99 4.48
N GLN A 93 -22.37 2.61 3.33
CA GLN A 93 -22.00 4.00 3.10
C GLN A 93 -22.99 5.00 3.72
N SER A 94 -22.52 6.19 4.02
CA SER A 94 -23.37 7.33 4.38
C SER A 94 -24.18 7.83 3.18
N SER A 95 -25.42 8.24 3.41
CA SER A 95 -26.24 8.92 2.40
C SER A 95 -25.76 10.35 2.08
N SER A 96 -24.88 10.91 2.90
CA SER A 96 -24.35 12.27 2.77
C SER A 96 -22.85 12.24 2.56
N PRO A 97 -22.36 12.24 1.30
CA PRO A 97 -20.92 12.24 1.03
C PRO A 97 -20.28 13.55 1.51
N SER A 98 -19.09 13.43 2.10
CA SER A 98 -18.33 14.60 2.52
C SER A 98 -17.48 15.13 1.37
N TYR A 99 -17.90 16.25 0.78
CA TYR A 99 -17.12 16.91 -0.28
C TYR A 99 -15.74 17.37 0.21
N VAL A 100 -15.59 17.67 1.50
CA VAL A 100 -14.29 18.03 2.11
C VAL A 100 -13.33 16.84 2.05
N LEU A 101 -13.80 15.61 2.38
CA LEU A 101 -12.99 14.41 2.27
C LEU A 101 -12.67 14.06 0.81
N MET A 102 -13.63 14.22 -0.09
CA MET A 102 -13.40 13.99 -1.53
C MET A 102 -12.35 14.96 -2.08
N ALA A 103 -12.47 16.26 -1.81
CA ALA A 103 -11.47 17.26 -2.19
C ALA A 103 -10.10 16.99 -1.58
N SER A 104 -10.05 16.44 -0.36
CA SER A 104 -8.81 16.06 0.30
C SER A 104 -8.13 14.88 -0.39
N ILE A 105 -8.87 13.89 -0.88
CA ILE A 105 -8.34 12.78 -1.68
C ILE A 105 -7.72 13.32 -2.97
N GLU A 106 -8.46 14.13 -3.71
CA GLU A 106 -8.01 14.71 -4.97
C GLU A 106 -6.75 15.56 -4.78
N ASN A 107 -6.74 16.45 -3.77
CA ASN A 107 -5.59 17.26 -3.45
C ASN A 107 -4.37 16.42 -3.03
N GLY A 108 -4.58 15.36 -2.24
CA GLY A 108 -3.51 14.46 -1.84
C GLY A 108 -2.85 13.76 -3.04
N ILE A 109 -3.64 13.26 -3.96
CA ILE A 109 -3.15 12.64 -5.20
C ILE A 109 -2.42 13.67 -6.07
N PHE A 110 -3.00 14.87 -6.22
CA PHE A 110 -2.37 15.96 -6.97
C PHE A 110 -1.01 16.36 -6.41
N GLN A 111 -0.89 16.50 -5.08
CA GLN A 111 0.39 16.81 -4.43
C GLN A 111 1.44 15.71 -4.68
N MET A 112 1.07 14.44 -4.57
CA MET A 112 1.98 13.33 -4.84
C MET A 112 2.46 13.31 -6.30
N GLU A 113 1.58 13.58 -7.26
CA GLU A 113 1.97 13.70 -8.67
C GLU A 113 2.89 14.89 -8.91
N GLN A 114 2.70 16.03 -8.21
CA GLN A 114 3.63 17.16 -8.27
C GLN A 114 5.01 16.81 -7.69
N LEU A 115 5.05 16.10 -6.56
CA LEU A 115 6.29 15.61 -5.96
C LEU A 115 7.03 14.67 -6.90
N ARG A 116 6.32 13.74 -7.54
CA ARG A 116 6.91 12.82 -8.52
C ARG A 116 7.52 13.56 -9.71
N ARG A 117 6.81 14.54 -10.28
CA ARG A 117 7.26 15.33 -11.44
C ARG A 117 8.46 16.23 -11.13
N LYS A 118 8.63 16.67 -9.88
CA LYS A 118 9.67 17.60 -9.43
C LYS A 118 10.84 16.93 -8.71
N ASP A 119 11.06 15.64 -8.93
CA ASP A 119 12.07 14.84 -8.22
C ASP A 119 11.91 14.81 -6.68
N GLY A 120 10.79 15.27 -6.16
CA GLY A 120 10.56 15.29 -4.72
C GLY A 120 10.50 13.89 -4.12
N MET A 121 9.91 12.94 -4.84
CA MET A 121 9.88 11.54 -4.41
C MET A 121 11.27 10.88 -4.44
N ARG A 122 12.13 11.25 -5.38
CA ARG A 122 13.52 10.78 -5.39
C ARG A 122 14.28 11.32 -4.18
N LYS A 123 14.16 12.61 -3.89
CA LYS A 123 14.79 13.22 -2.70
C LYS A 123 14.30 12.58 -1.40
N PHE A 124 13.01 12.31 -1.31
CA PHE A 124 12.44 11.57 -0.17
C PHE A 124 13.03 10.17 -0.05
N ALA A 125 13.15 9.45 -1.17
CA ALA A 125 13.73 8.12 -1.22
C ALA A 125 15.19 8.12 -0.75
N ASP A 126 16.01 9.06 -1.24
CA ASP A 126 17.40 9.23 -0.85
C ASP A 126 17.52 9.49 0.66
N SER A 127 16.75 10.46 1.18
CA SER A 127 16.73 10.79 2.62
C SER A 127 16.26 9.60 3.48
N LEU A 128 15.29 8.82 3.00
CA LEU A 128 14.83 7.61 3.69
C LEU A 128 15.93 6.56 3.78
N LEU A 129 16.66 6.34 2.70
CA LEU A 129 17.77 5.38 2.68
C LEU A 129 18.94 5.83 3.58
N GLU A 130 19.32 7.10 3.54
CA GLU A 130 20.34 7.68 4.44
C GLU A 130 19.95 7.53 5.92
N MET A 131 18.70 7.82 6.24
CA MET A 131 18.15 7.62 7.60
C MET A 131 18.25 6.15 8.02
N ARG A 132 17.86 5.22 7.16
CA ARG A 132 17.92 3.79 7.45
C ARG A 132 19.36 3.30 7.64
N GLU A 133 20.31 3.80 6.86
CA GLU A 133 21.73 3.52 7.02
C GLU A 133 22.25 4.01 8.39
N SER A 134 21.89 5.24 8.76
CA SER A 134 22.25 5.82 10.06
C SER A 134 21.66 5.02 11.23
N LEU A 135 20.41 4.57 11.12
CA LEU A 135 19.76 3.73 12.13
C LEU A 135 20.39 2.33 12.22
N SER A 136 20.87 1.79 11.11
CA SER A 136 21.53 0.46 11.09
C SER A 136 22.87 0.46 11.81
N ALA A 137 23.51 1.62 11.97
CA ALA A 137 24.77 1.80 12.71
C ALA A 137 24.57 1.85 14.24
N MET A 138 23.35 1.89 14.75
CA MET A 138 23.07 1.96 16.17
C MET A 138 23.41 0.67 16.91
N LYS A 139 24.12 0.79 18.06
CA LYS A 139 24.61 -0.39 18.82
C LYS A 139 23.53 -1.07 19.67
N ASN A 140 22.53 -0.31 20.12
CA ASN A 140 21.55 -0.77 21.12
C ASN A 140 20.15 -1.04 20.52
N LEU A 141 19.98 -0.79 19.24
CA LEU A 141 18.72 -0.96 18.51
C LEU A 141 19.02 -1.70 17.22
N ARG A 142 18.16 -2.60 16.84
CA ARG A 142 18.24 -3.29 15.55
C ARG A 142 17.11 -2.80 14.65
N LEU A 143 17.48 -2.20 13.53
CA LEU A 143 16.53 -1.87 12.48
C LEU A 143 16.15 -3.15 11.72
N VAL A 144 14.87 -3.44 11.65
CA VAL A 144 14.35 -4.49 10.75
C VAL A 144 14.39 -3.95 9.33
N GLY A 145 15.00 -4.71 8.42
CA GLY A 145 15.26 -4.25 7.08
C GLY A 145 15.23 -5.34 6.02
N ARG A 146 15.74 -4.99 4.85
CA ARG A 146 15.72 -5.83 3.64
C ARG A 146 16.47 -7.17 3.80
N GLU A 147 17.27 -7.33 4.83
CA GLU A 147 17.94 -8.60 5.18
C GLU A 147 16.96 -9.74 5.52
N LEU A 148 15.70 -9.39 5.81
CA LEU A 148 14.62 -10.36 6.04
C LEU A 148 13.91 -10.80 4.76
N LYS A 149 14.12 -10.10 3.63
CA LYS A 149 13.54 -10.48 2.35
C LYS A 149 13.99 -11.90 1.96
N GLY A 150 13.03 -12.76 1.63
CA GLY A 150 13.27 -14.19 1.34
C GLY A 150 13.51 -15.07 2.56
N ARG A 151 13.41 -14.53 3.78
CA ARG A 151 13.52 -15.29 5.03
C ARG A 151 12.19 -15.30 5.77
N TYR A 152 11.94 -16.33 6.56
CA TYR A 152 10.74 -16.46 7.40
C TYR A 152 9.40 -16.32 6.63
N GLY A 153 9.40 -16.61 5.32
CA GLY A 153 8.22 -16.41 4.47
C GLY A 153 7.94 -14.95 4.05
N ILE A 154 8.86 -14.03 4.35
CA ILE A 154 8.73 -12.62 3.95
C ILE A 154 9.14 -12.47 2.49
N PHE A 155 8.20 -12.08 1.62
CA PHE A 155 8.46 -11.86 0.20
C PHE A 155 9.19 -10.55 -0.05
N ASP A 156 8.63 -9.43 0.47
CA ASP A 156 9.23 -8.10 0.35
C ASP A 156 8.87 -7.22 1.55
N LEU A 157 9.47 -6.03 1.61
CA LEU A 157 9.29 -5.07 2.71
C LEU A 157 9.17 -3.65 2.16
N ASP A 158 8.23 -2.89 2.71
CA ASP A 158 8.11 -1.46 2.50
C ASP A 158 9.19 -0.72 3.30
N PRO A 159 10.17 -0.07 2.64
CA PRO A 159 11.24 0.63 3.33
C PRO A 159 10.78 1.86 4.12
N SER A 160 9.58 2.40 3.84
CA SER A 160 9.03 3.53 4.60
C SER A 160 8.61 3.15 6.01
N LYS A 161 8.45 1.86 6.30
CA LYS A 161 8.14 1.38 7.65
C LYS A 161 9.43 1.16 8.42
N VAL A 162 9.62 1.96 9.45
CA VAL A 162 10.79 1.89 10.34
C VAL A 162 10.42 1.04 11.55
N VAL A 163 10.77 -0.24 11.50
CA VAL A 163 10.55 -1.19 12.60
C VAL A 163 11.86 -1.38 13.34
N ILE A 164 11.84 -1.10 14.64
CA ILE A 164 13.02 -1.15 15.51
C ILE A 164 12.79 -2.24 16.56
N SER A 165 13.75 -3.16 16.67
CA SER A 165 13.80 -4.17 17.73
C SER A 165 14.80 -3.77 18.81
N THR A 166 14.40 -3.96 20.07
CA THR A 166 15.23 -3.72 21.27
C THR A 166 15.68 -5.05 21.86
N GLU A 167 16.43 -5.85 21.15
CA GLU A 167 16.74 -7.28 21.42
C GLU A 167 17.34 -7.57 22.81
N SER A 168 17.66 -6.59 23.62
CA SER A 168 18.39 -6.78 24.89
C SER A 168 17.66 -6.35 26.15
N ARG A 169 16.39 -5.98 26.10
CA ARG A 169 15.62 -5.67 27.31
C ARG A 169 14.33 -6.47 27.34
N PRO A 170 14.08 -7.25 28.44
CA PRO A 170 12.73 -7.71 28.73
C PRO A 170 11.83 -6.49 28.71
N SER A 171 10.70 -6.58 28.01
CA SER A 171 9.67 -5.54 28.04
C SER A 171 9.35 -5.21 29.50
N CYS A 172 9.78 -4.05 29.96
CA CYS A 172 9.26 -3.47 31.19
C CYS A 172 7.88 -2.91 30.85
N TYR A 173 6.85 -3.71 31.05
CA TYR A 173 5.47 -3.28 31.22
C TYR A 173 5.11 -3.42 32.68
#